data_5d0891e324ee6b16d0e49d193b6a54ab
#
_entry.id   5d0891e324ee6b16d0e49d193b6a54ab
#
_cell.length_a   1.000
_cell.length_b   1.000
_cell.length_c   1.000
_cell.angle_alpha   90.00
_cell.angle_beta   90.00
_cell.angle_gamma   90.00
#
_symmetry.space_group_name_H-M   'P 1'
#
loop_
_entity.id
_entity.type
_entity.pdbx_description
1 polymer ?
#
loop_
_entity_poly.entity_id
_entity_poly.type
_entity_poly.pdbx_seq_one_letter_code
_entity_poly.pdbx_strand_id
1 'polypeptide(L)'
;MTVAFTRIDPAGRDRDKLIAFMTSSRWPMHMRPQLSAADVEEAIADGAYDDEENQSFWIDSTEHGRVGFVRLEDLADPTPLFDLRLAEEHRGKGFGLPILKALTDHVFTTMPEVDRFEGQTRDDNKAMRRTFVKAGWVKEAHYRRGWPVDGGEPRASVAYAMLRQDWENGTSTPVPWDD
;
A
#
# COMPACT_ATOMS: atom_id res chain seq x y z
N MET A 1 -9.46 16.34 -5.17
CA MET A 1 -8.22 16.12 -4.37
C MET A 1 -7.13 15.67 -5.31
N THR A 2 -6.08 16.45 -5.47
CA THR A 2 -4.87 16.06 -6.19
C THR A 2 -3.92 15.42 -5.20
N VAL A 3 -3.33 14.28 -5.58
CA VAL A 3 -2.40 13.48 -4.76
C VAL A 3 -1.00 13.59 -5.38
N ALA A 4 0.01 13.78 -4.54
CA ALA A 4 1.41 13.75 -4.92
C ALA A 4 2.18 12.77 -4.01
N PHE A 5 3.21 12.15 -4.57
CA PHE A 5 4.11 11.25 -3.85
C PHE A 5 5.48 11.90 -3.72
N THR A 6 5.90 12.14 -2.47
CA THR A 6 7.21 12.71 -2.15
C THR A 6 8.12 11.62 -1.62
N ARG A 7 9.23 11.31 -2.31
CA ARG A 7 10.19 10.29 -1.89
C ARG A 7 10.71 10.59 -0.48
N ILE A 8 10.72 9.57 0.36
CA ILE A 8 11.24 9.62 1.73
C ILE A 8 12.74 9.30 1.72
N ASP A 9 13.50 10.01 2.53
CA ASP A 9 14.87 9.69 2.91
C ASP A 9 14.84 9.20 4.38
N PRO A 10 14.63 7.88 4.60
CA PRO A 10 14.35 7.34 5.93
C PRO A 10 15.56 7.32 6.84
N ALA A 11 16.77 7.22 6.30
CA ALA A 11 18.02 7.26 7.08
C ALA A 11 18.54 8.68 7.33
N GLY A 12 18.02 9.67 6.57
CA GLY A 12 18.43 11.07 6.61
C GLY A 12 17.34 12.01 7.11
N ARG A 13 16.97 12.98 6.26
CA ARG A 13 16.11 14.13 6.61
C ARG A 13 14.69 13.78 7.06
N ASP A 14 14.17 12.63 6.72
CA ASP A 14 12.80 12.24 7.03
C ASP A 14 12.72 11.22 8.19
N ARG A 15 13.86 10.79 8.77
CA ARG A 15 13.93 9.76 9.79
C ARG A 15 12.97 10.02 10.95
N ASP A 16 13.07 11.17 11.59
CA ASP A 16 12.27 11.49 12.78
C ASP A 16 10.78 11.64 12.43
N LYS A 17 10.48 12.16 11.24
CA LYS A 17 9.10 12.26 10.73
C LYS A 17 8.48 10.88 10.46
N LEU A 18 9.28 9.95 9.93
CA LEU A 18 8.85 8.58 9.67
C LEU A 18 8.57 7.84 10.98
N ILE A 19 9.47 7.94 11.96
CA ILE A 19 9.27 7.36 13.28
C ILE A 19 8.00 7.95 13.92
N ALA A 20 7.86 9.26 13.92
CA ALA A 20 6.69 9.93 14.48
C ALA A 20 5.38 9.48 13.77
N PHE A 21 5.36 9.40 12.45
CA PHE A 21 4.19 8.95 11.69
C PHE A 21 3.82 7.49 12.02
N MET A 22 4.79 6.58 11.98
CA MET A 22 4.56 5.15 12.21
C MET A 22 4.10 4.83 13.64
N THR A 23 4.52 5.64 14.62
CA THR A 23 4.15 5.46 16.03
C THR A 23 2.93 6.28 16.45
N SER A 24 2.43 7.21 15.61
CA SER A 24 1.34 8.14 15.95
C SER A 24 -0.03 7.48 16.10
N SER A 25 -0.23 6.32 15.47
CA SER A 25 -1.54 5.66 15.36
C SER A 25 -1.44 4.15 15.48
N ARG A 26 -2.58 3.51 15.71
CA ARG A 26 -2.71 2.06 15.50
C ARG A 26 -3.01 1.77 14.04
N TRP A 27 -2.48 0.64 13.55
CA TRP A 27 -2.65 0.14 12.20
C TRP A 27 -3.43 -1.19 12.18
N PRO A 28 -4.72 -1.18 12.51
CA PRO A 28 -5.47 -2.40 12.88
C PRO A 28 -5.57 -3.43 11.75
N MET A 29 -5.32 -3.03 10.50
CA MET A 29 -5.38 -3.92 9.35
C MET A 29 -4.01 -4.42 8.89
N HIS A 30 -2.94 -4.05 9.60
CA HIS A 30 -1.58 -4.52 9.33
C HIS A 30 -1.19 -5.66 10.27
N MET A 31 -0.20 -6.47 9.87
CA MET A 31 0.28 -7.60 10.68
C MET A 31 0.79 -7.16 12.06
N ARG A 32 1.45 -5.99 12.12
CA ARG A 32 1.86 -5.33 13.37
C ARG A 32 1.01 -4.08 13.57
N PRO A 33 -0.05 -4.16 14.39
CA PRO A 33 -1.02 -3.06 14.52
C PRO A 33 -0.48 -1.88 15.34
N GLN A 34 0.60 -2.05 16.06
CA GLN A 34 1.29 -0.99 16.80
C GLN A 34 2.80 -1.16 16.67
N LEU A 35 3.49 -0.05 16.43
CA LEU A 35 4.94 0.00 16.30
C LEU A 35 5.51 0.90 17.38
N SER A 36 6.62 0.49 17.99
CA SER A 36 7.45 1.34 18.85
C SER A 36 8.47 2.11 17.99
N ALA A 37 9.07 3.15 18.57
CA ALA A 37 10.16 3.85 17.91
C ALA A 37 11.33 2.90 17.56
N ALA A 38 11.67 1.99 18.47
CA ALA A 38 12.72 1.00 18.26
C ALA A 38 12.41 0.07 17.08
N ASP A 39 11.15 -0.38 16.91
CA ASP A 39 10.75 -1.20 15.75
C ASP A 39 10.97 -0.47 14.43
N VAL A 40 10.65 0.83 14.39
CA VAL A 40 10.81 1.64 13.19
C VAL A 40 12.28 1.92 12.90
N GLU A 41 13.08 2.19 13.94
CA GLU A 41 14.53 2.39 13.83
C GLU A 41 15.25 1.15 13.31
N GLU A 42 14.90 -0.04 13.83
CA GLU A 42 15.41 -1.31 13.34
C GLU A 42 15.06 -1.53 11.87
N ALA A 43 13.79 -1.31 11.49
CA ALA A 43 13.35 -1.43 10.11
C ALA A 43 14.03 -0.42 9.16
N ILE A 44 14.36 0.79 9.63
CA ILE A 44 15.16 1.75 8.85
C ILE A 44 16.59 1.22 8.65
N ALA A 45 17.21 0.70 9.72
CA ALA A 45 18.57 0.17 9.66
C ALA A 45 18.68 -1.05 8.73
N ASP A 46 17.64 -1.88 8.68
CA ASP A 46 17.54 -3.06 7.82
C ASP A 46 17.15 -2.74 6.35
N GLY A 47 16.99 -1.46 6.01
CA GLY A 47 16.63 -1.04 4.64
C GLY A 47 15.15 -1.22 4.28
N ALA A 48 14.30 -1.65 5.21
CA ALA A 48 12.90 -1.99 4.93
C ALA A 48 12.05 -0.82 4.37
N TYR A 49 12.53 0.42 4.46
CA TYR A 49 11.85 1.60 3.91
C TYR A 49 12.52 2.18 2.67
N ASP A 50 13.76 1.84 2.39
CA ASP A 50 14.50 2.33 1.23
C ASP A 50 15.74 1.47 0.97
N ASP A 51 15.65 0.57 -0.01
CA ASP A 51 16.73 -0.25 -0.53
C ASP A 51 16.48 -0.59 -2.01
N GLU A 52 17.08 -1.66 -2.54
CA GLU A 52 16.88 -2.09 -3.93
C GLU A 52 15.47 -2.62 -4.19
N GLU A 53 14.80 -3.14 -3.16
CA GLU A 53 13.47 -3.74 -3.25
C GLU A 53 12.35 -2.86 -2.69
N ASN A 54 12.70 -1.82 -1.91
CA ASN A 54 11.74 -1.00 -1.21
C ASN A 54 11.90 0.49 -1.52
N GLN A 55 10.78 1.15 -1.79
CA GLN A 55 10.75 2.61 -1.97
C GLN A 55 9.58 3.23 -1.22
N SER A 56 9.86 4.16 -0.32
CA SER A 56 8.84 4.82 0.48
C SER A 56 8.55 6.25 0.04
N PHE A 57 7.27 6.62 0.15
CA PHE A 57 6.79 7.95 -0.22
C PHE A 57 5.82 8.49 0.84
N TRP A 58 5.91 9.79 1.09
CA TRP A 58 4.82 10.54 1.69
C TRP A 58 3.70 10.70 0.68
N ILE A 59 2.46 10.63 1.17
CA ILE A 59 1.27 10.95 0.38
C ILE A 59 0.82 12.35 0.79
N ASP A 60 0.97 13.29 -0.12
CA ASP A 60 0.60 14.68 0.09
C ASP A 60 -0.65 15.02 -0.76
N SER A 61 -1.59 15.74 -0.17
CA SER A 61 -2.80 16.26 -0.82
C SER A 61 -2.73 17.78 -0.89
N THR A 62 -3.11 18.37 -2.02
CA THR A 62 -3.16 19.83 -2.18
C THR A 62 -4.10 20.52 -1.18
N GLU A 63 -5.12 19.81 -0.71
CA GLU A 63 -6.18 20.37 0.14
C GLU A 63 -5.95 20.08 1.63
N HIS A 64 -5.20 19.00 1.95
CA HIS A 64 -5.09 18.49 3.32
C HIS A 64 -3.64 18.32 3.81
N GLY A 65 -2.65 18.70 2.98
CA GLY A 65 -1.23 18.46 3.29
C GLY A 65 -0.91 16.96 3.29
N ARG A 66 -0.06 16.54 4.21
CA ARG A 66 0.35 15.14 4.34
C ARG A 66 -0.78 14.29 4.91
N VAL A 67 -1.23 13.30 4.13
CA VAL A 67 -2.37 12.45 4.50
C VAL A 67 -1.96 11.01 4.81
N GLY A 68 -0.75 10.60 4.41
CA GLY A 68 -0.35 9.22 4.63
C GLY A 68 1.07 8.90 4.15
N PHE A 69 1.30 7.62 4.08
CA PHE A 69 2.54 6.97 3.70
C PHE A 69 2.23 5.81 2.76
N VAL A 70 3.09 5.56 1.81
CA VAL A 70 3.09 4.35 1.00
C VAL A 70 4.52 3.87 0.80
N ARG A 71 4.71 2.56 0.89
CA ARG A 71 5.93 1.86 0.50
C ARG A 71 5.60 0.93 -0.66
N LEU A 72 6.35 1.02 -1.73
CA LEU A 72 6.41 0.01 -2.77
C LEU A 72 7.39 -1.06 -2.30
N GLU A 73 7.04 -2.32 -2.52
CA GLU A 73 7.75 -3.51 -2.06
C GLU A 73 7.99 -4.44 -3.23
N ASP A 74 9.01 -5.30 -3.10
CA ASP A 74 9.37 -6.30 -4.11
C ASP A 74 9.66 -5.67 -5.48
N LEU A 75 10.38 -4.54 -5.52
CA LEU A 75 10.69 -3.80 -6.74
C LEU A 75 11.64 -4.54 -7.69
N ALA A 76 12.36 -5.55 -7.22
CA ALA A 76 13.14 -6.45 -8.05
C ALA A 76 12.26 -7.50 -8.77
N ASP A 77 11.02 -7.69 -8.32
CA ASP A 77 10.04 -8.57 -8.96
C ASP A 77 9.26 -7.80 -10.05
N PRO A 78 8.88 -8.41 -11.18
CA PRO A 78 8.03 -7.77 -12.19
C PRO A 78 6.62 -7.44 -11.70
N THR A 79 6.25 -7.87 -10.50
CA THR A 79 4.94 -7.65 -9.87
C THR A 79 5.06 -7.03 -8.47
N PRO A 80 5.47 -5.77 -8.36
CA PRO A 80 5.63 -5.11 -7.07
C PRO A 80 4.32 -5.04 -6.28
N LEU A 81 4.48 -4.97 -4.95
CA LEU A 81 3.39 -4.78 -3.99
C LEU A 81 3.48 -3.40 -3.34
N PHE A 82 2.55 -3.12 -2.41
CA PHE A 82 2.61 -1.91 -1.61
C PHE A 82 2.03 -2.07 -0.20
N ASP A 83 2.59 -1.31 0.75
CA ASP A 83 2.02 -1.04 2.08
C ASP A 83 1.51 0.41 2.12
N LEU A 84 0.20 0.59 2.31
CA LEU A 84 -0.45 1.90 2.34
C LEU A 84 -1.00 2.21 3.73
N ARG A 85 -0.60 3.35 4.29
CA ARG A 85 -1.05 3.83 5.60
C ARG A 85 -1.56 5.26 5.52
N LEU A 86 -2.82 5.46 5.93
CA LEU A 86 -3.39 6.80 6.11
C LEU A 86 -3.32 7.23 7.56
N ALA A 87 -2.95 8.47 7.80
CA ALA A 87 -3.06 9.08 9.11
C ALA A 87 -4.50 8.94 9.65
N GLU A 88 -4.65 8.74 10.95
CA GLU A 88 -5.93 8.37 11.55
C GLU A 88 -7.05 9.37 11.23
N GLU A 89 -6.74 10.66 11.28
CA GLU A 89 -7.66 11.74 10.95
C GLU A 89 -8.16 11.74 9.50
N HIS A 90 -7.48 11.01 8.60
CA HIS A 90 -7.85 10.92 7.17
C HIS A 90 -8.54 9.61 6.80
N ARG A 91 -8.66 8.66 7.73
CA ARG A 91 -9.36 7.38 7.50
C ARG A 91 -10.86 7.56 7.41
N GLY A 92 -11.51 6.71 6.62
CA GLY A 92 -12.98 6.73 6.49
C GLY A 92 -13.57 7.93 5.71
N LYS A 93 -12.74 8.84 5.23
CA LYS A 93 -13.13 10.07 4.51
C LYS A 93 -13.07 9.98 2.99
N GLY A 94 -12.91 8.78 2.43
CA GLY A 94 -12.90 8.57 0.98
C GLY A 94 -11.55 8.79 0.30
N PHE A 95 -10.48 9.07 1.03
CA PHE A 95 -9.15 9.30 0.46
C PHE A 95 -8.53 8.09 -0.25
N GLY A 96 -8.91 6.86 0.15
CA GLY A 96 -8.31 5.64 -0.39
C GLY A 96 -8.43 5.51 -1.91
N LEU A 97 -9.58 5.85 -2.49
CA LEU A 97 -9.80 5.69 -3.93
C LEU A 97 -8.93 6.63 -4.78
N PRO A 98 -8.91 7.95 -4.56
CA PRO A 98 -8.04 8.84 -5.33
C PRO A 98 -6.55 8.54 -5.10
N ILE A 99 -6.16 8.11 -3.89
CA ILE A 99 -4.78 7.70 -3.60
C ILE A 99 -4.40 6.44 -4.38
N LEU A 100 -5.23 5.40 -4.36
CA LEU A 100 -4.92 4.16 -5.08
C LEU A 100 -4.84 4.39 -6.59
N LYS A 101 -5.72 5.19 -7.17
CA LYS A 101 -5.65 5.56 -8.58
C LYS A 101 -4.35 6.31 -8.90
N ALA A 102 -4.02 7.34 -8.13
CA ALA A 102 -2.78 8.09 -8.32
C ALA A 102 -1.53 7.22 -8.14
N LEU A 103 -1.57 6.24 -7.21
CA LEU A 103 -0.47 5.29 -7.00
C LEU A 103 -0.32 4.35 -8.20
N THR A 104 -1.42 3.84 -8.73
CA THR A 104 -1.43 3.02 -9.95
C THR A 104 -0.84 3.80 -11.13
N ASP A 105 -1.28 5.05 -11.32
CA ASP A 105 -0.74 5.95 -12.37
C ASP A 105 0.76 6.19 -12.17
N HIS A 106 1.20 6.43 -10.93
CA HIS A 106 2.60 6.64 -10.59
C HIS A 106 3.45 5.42 -10.96
N VAL A 107 3.06 4.22 -10.52
CA VAL A 107 3.82 2.98 -10.79
C VAL A 107 3.91 2.73 -12.28
N PHE A 108 2.81 2.71 -13.00
CA PHE A 108 2.84 2.39 -14.43
C PHE A 108 3.48 3.48 -15.30
N THR A 109 3.51 4.73 -14.84
CA THR A 109 4.18 5.83 -15.57
C THR A 109 5.69 5.83 -15.31
N THR A 110 6.12 5.54 -14.07
CA THR A 110 7.54 5.65 -13.70
C THR A 110 8.32 4.34 -13.80
N MET A 111 7.62 3.20 -13.88
CA MET A 111 8.18 1.84 -13.94
C MET A 111 7.63 1.11 -15.18
N PRO A 112 8.15 1.40 -16.39
CA PRO A 112 7.61 0.86 -17.63
C PRO A 112 7.73 -0.66 -17.77
N GLU A 113 8.62 -1.30 -17.01
CA GLU A 113 8.83 -2.75 -16.94
C GLU A 113 7.78 -3.50 -16.11
N VAL A 114 7.00 -2.79 -15.30
CA VAL A 114 5.95 -3.39 -14.46
C VAL A 114 4.70 -3.63 -15.29
N ASP A 115 4.33 -4.88 -15.52
CA ASP A 115 3.10 -5.27 -16.22
C ASP A 115 1.91 -5.50 -15.30
N ARG A 116 2.17 -5.80 -14.03
CA ARG A 116 1.15 -6.11 -13.03
C ARG A 116 1.52 -5.48 -11.69
N PHE A 117 0.60 -4.77 -11.08
CA PHE A 117 0.76 -4.16 -9.77
C PHE A 117 -0.22 -4.79 -8.78
N GLU A 118 0.29 -5.31 -7.66
CA GLU A 118 -0.49 -6.08 -6.68
C GLU A 118 -0.69 -5.32 -5.37
N GLY A 119 -1.83 -5.57 -4.73
CA GLY A 119 -2.10 -5.15 -3.36
C GLY A 119 -2.79 -6.26 -2.58
N GLN A 120 -2.32 -6.51 -1.37
CA GLN A 120 -2.91 -7.51 -0.47
C GLN A 120 -3.58 -6.83 0.72
N THR A 121 -4.64 -7.44 1.22
CA THR A 121 -5.31 -6.97 2.43
C THR A 121 -6.01 -8.11 3.16
N ARG A 122 -6.32 -7.88 4.43
CA ARG A 122 -7.15 -8.84 5.20
C ARG A 122 -8.56 -8.94 4.61
N ASP A 123 -9.14 -10.13 4.70
CA ASP A 123 -10.51 -10.41 4.19
C ASP A 123 -11.60 -9.56 4.87
N ASP A 124 -11.40 -9.15 6.10
CA ASP A 124 -12.32 -8.28 6.85
C ASP A 124 -12.07 -6.77 6.66
N ASN A 125 -11.02 -6.36 5.95
CA ASN A 125 -10.78 -4.97 5.57
C ASN A 125 -11.71 -4.55 4.42
N LYS A 126 -13.01 -4.43 4.73
CA LYS A 126 -14.05 -4.11 3.75
C LYS A 126 -13.80 -2.77 3.06
N ALA A 127 -13.17 -1.81 3.75
CA ALA A 127 -12.86 -0.49 3.17
C ALA A 127 -11.86 -0.62 2.02
N MET A 128 -10.71 -1.27 2.26
CA MET A 128 -9.68 -1.44 1.22
C MET A 128 -10.16 -2.31 0.07
N ARG A 129 -10.87 -3.41 0.36
CA ARG A 129 -11.46 -4.28 -0.68
C ARG A 129 -12.41 -3.53 -1.60
N ARG A 130 -13.26 -2.63 -1.05
CA ARG A 130 -14.13 -1.76 -1.86
C ARG A 130 -13.34 -0.73 -2.66
N THR A 131 -12.23 -0.24 -2.11
CA THR A 131 -11.34 0.70 -2.80
C THR A 131 -10.71 0.04 -4.02
N PHE A 132 -10.17 -1.19 -3.89
CA PHE A 132 -9.65 -1.96 -5.01
C PHE A 132 -10.68 -2.11 -6.14
N VAL A 133 -11.88 -2.61 -5.82
CA VAL A 133 -12.95 -2.82 -6.81
C VAL A 133 -13.36 -1.51 -7.50
N LYS A 134 -13.51 -0.41 -6.74
CA LYS A 134 -13.87 0.90 -7.29
C LYS A 134 -12.74 1.52 -8.15
N ALA A 135 -11.50 1.13 -7.91
CA ALA A 135 -10.35 1.55 -8.71
C ALA A 135 -10.17 0.68 -9.98
N GLY A 136 -11.00 -0.35 -10.18
CA GLY A 136 -10.91 -1.25 -11.33
C GLY A 136 -9.96 -2.44 -11.11
N TRP A 137 -9.44 -2.62 -9.90
CA TRP A 137 -8.57 -3.74 -9.55
C TRP A 137 -9.36 -5.04 -9.44
N VAL A 138 -8.81 -6.12 -9.93
CA VAL A 138 -9.41 -7.44 -9.95
C VAL A 138 -8.90 -8.29 -8.81
N LYS A 139 -9.81 -9.00 -8.12
CA LYS A 139 -9.45 -9.98 -7.10
C LYS A 139 -8.85 -11.21 -7.77
N GLU A 140 -7.64 -11.62 -7.38
CA GLU A 140 -6.91 -12.74 -7.99
C GLU A 140 -6.59 -13.88 -7.02
N ALA A 141 -6.63 -13.63 -5.71
CA ALA A 141 -6.37 -14.71 -4.74
C ALA A 141 -7.15 -14.55 -3.43
N HIS A 142 -7.31 -15.68 -2.73
CA HIS A 142 -7.83 -15.77 -1.38
C HIS A 142 -7.04 -16.82 -0.61
N TYR A 143 -6.06 -16.38 0.15
CA TYR A 143 -5.19 -17.24 0.94
C TYR A 143 -5.81 -17.49 2.30
N ARG A 144 -6.37 -18.69 2.52
CA ARG A 144 -6.97 -19.07 3.82
C ARG A 144 -5.91 -19.04 4.92
N ARG A 145 -6.19 -18.28 6.03
CA ARG A 145 -5.27 -18.07 7.15
C ARG A 145 -3.91 -17.46 6.77
N GLY A 146 -3.82 -16.79 5.61
CA GLY A 146 -2.59 -16.20 5.08
C GLY A 146 -2.20 -14.87 5.71
N TRP A 147 -2.99 -14.32 6.65
CA TRP A 147 -2.70 -13.07 7.33
C TRP A 147 -2.60 -13.29 8.84
N PRO A 148 -1.39 -13.29 9.42
CA PRO A 148 -1.20 -13.34 10.85
C PRO A 148 -1.89 -12.17 11.56
N VAL A 149 -2.48 -12.42 12.72
CA VAL A 149 -3.11 -11.39 13.57
C VAL A 149 -2.50 -11.47 14.95
N ASP A 150 -1.95 -10.37 15.42
CA ASP A 150 -1.35 -10.30 16.75
C ASP A 150 -2.39 -10.62 17.83
N GLY A 151 -2.08 -11.62 18.67
CA GLY A 151 -2.95 -12.09 19.76
C GLY A 151 -4.28 -12.71 19.34
N GLY A 152 -4.46 -13.06 18.04
CA GLY A 152 -5.72 -13.59 17.51
C GLY A 152 -5.55 -14.72 16.49
N GLU A 153 -6.69 -15.26 16.03
CA GLU A 153 -6.71 -16.24 14.96
C GLU A 153 -6.30 -15.62 13.63
N PRO A 154 -5.45 -16.29 12.81
CA PRO A 154 -5.09 -15.82 11.51
C PRO A 154 -6.31 -15.60 10.60
N ARG A 155 -6.31 -14.49 9.89
CA ARG A 155 -7.34 -14.14 8.90
C ARG A 155 -6.91 -14.56 7.49
N ALA A 156 -7.83 -14.53 6.54
CA ALA A 156 -7.44 -14.70 5.16
C ALA A 156 -6.76 -13.43 4.61
N SER A 157 -5.75 -13.62 3.74
CA SER A 157 -5.24 -12.59 2.87
C SER A 157 -5.99 -12.62 1.54
N VAL A 158 -6.33 -11.47 1.00
CA VAL A 158 -7.00 -11.33 -0.30
C VAL A 158 -6.13 -10.44 -1.19
N ALA A 159 -5.70 -10.99 -2.34
CA ALA A 159 -4.92 -10.26 -3.32
C ALA A 159 -5.79 -9.66 -4.41
N TYR A 160 -5.46 -8.44 -4.79
CA TYR A 160 -6.02 -7.71 -5.93
C TYR A 160 -4.87 -7.21 -6.79
N ALA A 161 -5.09 -7.15 -8.11
CA ALA A 161 -4.10 -6.58 -9.01
C ALA A 161 -4.73 -5.70 -10.08
N MET A 162 -3.90 -4.82 -10.64
CA MET A 162 -4.15 -4.07 -11.86
C MET A 162 -3.11 -4.50 -12.89
N LEU A 163 -3.55 -4.86 -14.08
CA LEU A 163 -2.69 -5.10 -15.23
C LEU A 163 -2.41 -3.78 -15.94
N ARG A 164 -1.19 -3.61 -16.46
CA ARG A 164 -0.84 -2.44 -17.28
C ARG A 164 -1.80 -2.25 -18.44
N GLN A 165 -2.09 -3.32 -19.20
CA GLN A 165 -3.02 -3.24 -20.32
C GLN A 165 -4.43 -2.79 -19.93
N ASP A 166 -4.90 -3.18 -18.74
CA ASP A 166 -6.22 -2.76 -18.24
C ASP A 166 -6.21 -1.28 -17.84
N TRP A 167 -5.12 -0.83 -17.21
CA TRP A 167 -4.93 0.58 -16.88
C TRP A 167 -4.86 1.46 -18.13
N GLU A 168 -4.07 1.07 -19.15
CA GLU A 168 -3.90 1.82 -20.41
C GLU A 168 -5.20 1.94 -21.20
N ASN A 169 -6.00 0.88 -21.22
CA ASN A 169 -7.20 0.79 -22.06
C ASN A 169 -8.51 1.07 -21.31
N GLY A 170 -8.45 1.24 -19.97
CA GLY A 170 -9.64 1.38 -19.13
C GLY A 170 -10.52 0.13 -19.12
N THR A 171 -9.90 -1.04 -19.24
CA THR A 171 -10.56 -2.34 -19.27
C THR A 171 -10.42 -3.10 -17.96
N SER A 172 -10.95 -4.30 -17.88
CA SER A 172 -10.80 -5.21 -16.74
C SER A 172 -10.77 -6.64 -17.30
N THR A 173 -9.59 -7.25 -17.27
CA THR A 173 -9.42 -8.66 -17.66
C THR A 173 -9.97 -9.57 -16.56
N PRO A 174 -10.94 -10.43 -16.85
CA PRO A 174 -11.52 -11.32 -15.83
C PRO A 174 -10.56 -12.45 -15.45
N VAL A 175 -10.67 -12.93 -14.22
CA VAL A 175 -10.01 -14.17 -13.78
C VAL A 175 -10.96 -15.33 -13.97
N PRO A 176 -10.58 -16.39 -14.73
CA PRO A 176 -11.37 -17.60 -14.88
C PRO A 176 -11.23 -18.46 -13.62
N TRP A 177 -12.18 -18.32 -12.67
CA TRP A 177 -12.12 -19.02 -11.38
C TRP A 177 -12.55 -20.50 -11.43
N ASP A 178 -13.38 -20.87 -12.39
CA ASP A 178 -14.11 -22.14 -12.42
C ASP A 178 -14.00 -22.85 -13.78
N ASP A 179 -12.84 -22.84 -14.38
CA ASP A 179 -12.58 -23.53 -15.65
C ASP A 179 -12.28 -25.03 -15.47
#